data_c7de1bbbafc532208b20407d2c714bd2
#
_entry.id   c7de1bbbafc532208b20407d2c714bd2
#
_cell.length_a   1.000
_cell.length_b   1.000
_cell.length_c   1.000
_cell.angle_alpha   90.00
_cell.angle_beta   90.00
_cell.angle_gamma   90.00
#
_symmetry.space_group_name_H-M   'P 1'
#
loop_
_entity.id
_entity.type
_entity.pdbx_description
1 polymer ?
#
loop_
_entity_poly.entity_id
_entity_poly.type
_entity_poly.pdbx_seq_one_letter_code
_entity_poly.pdbx_strand_id
1 'polypeptide(L)' 'VWHRDKKNRVVHVLSGSGWQLQLDDSLPEDLKIGQDYHILKETFHRVIKGQNDLVVRIENI' A
#
# COMPACT_ATOMS: atom_id res chain seq x y z
N VAL A 1 6.97 7.26 6.18
CA VAL A 1 8.32 6.70 6.28
C VAL A 1 8.49 5.56 5.31
N TRP A 2 9.59 5.59 4.57
CA TRP A 2 9.93 4.50 3.67
C TRP A 2 10.36 3.29 4.46
N HIS A 3 9.86 2.10 4.08
CA HIS A 3 10.26 0.85 4.70
C HIS A 3 10.18 -0.28 3.68
N ARG A 4 10.70 -1.43 4.05
CA ARG A 4 10.63 -2.65 3.24
C ARG A 4 10.32 -3.84 4.13
N ASP A 5 9.63 -4.81 3.55
CA ASP A 5 9.24 -6.04 4.23
C ASP A 5 10.06 -7.23 3.73
N LYS A 6 10.17 -8.24 4.58
CA LYS A 6 10.91 -9.46 4.22
C LYS A 6 10.06 -10.46 3.45
N LYS A 7 8.77 -10.20 3.28
CA LYS A 7 7.84 -11.10 2.61
C LYS A 7 7.04 -10.35 1.56
N ASN A 8 6.62 -11.08 0.54
CA ASN A 8 5.66 -10.55 -0.42
C ASN A 8 4.31 -10.33 0.26
N ARG A 9 3.64 -9.25 -0.07
CA ARG A 9 2.34 -8.90 0.52
C ARG A 9 1.35 -8.49 -0.54
N VAL A 10 0.09 -8.81 -0.27
CA VAL A 10 -1.05 -8.25 -1.02
C VAL A 10 -1.84 -7.40 -0.07
N VAL A 11 -2.09 -6.16 -0.44
CA VAL A 11 -2.87 -5.21 0.34
C VAL A 11 -4.25 -5.10 -0.32
N HIS A 12 -5.28 -5.45 0.44
CA HIS A 12 -6.67 -5.33 0.02
C HIS A 12 -7.26 -4.08 0.67
N VAL A 13 -7.64 -3.09 -0.13
CA VAL A 13 -8.16 -1.83 0.40
C VAL A 13 -9.64 -1.98 0.71
N LEU A 14 -10.01 -1.83 1.98
CA LEU A 14 -11.37 -1.98 2.45
C LEU A 14 -12.08 -0.65 2.64
N SER A 15 -11.34 0.38 3.08
CA SER A 15 -11.92 1.69 3.38
C SER A 15 -10.82 2.74 3.34
N GLY A 16 -11.18 3.98 3.02
CA GLY A 16 -10.26 5.10 3.00
C GLY A 16 -10.38 5.89 1.72
N SER A 17 -10.05 7.18 1.75
CA SER A 17 -10.03 8.01 0.56
C SER A 17 -8.80 8.91 0.53
N GLY A 18 -8.26 9.11 -0.67
CA GLY A 18 -7.10 9.98 -0.88
C GLY A 18 -5.77 9.38 -0.46
N TRP A 19 -5.75 8.14 0.01
CA TRP A 19 -4.51 7.48 0.37
C TRP A 19 -3.78 7.01 -0.86
N GLN A 20 -2.44 7.05 -0.81
CA GLN A 20 -1.60 6.62 -1.93
C GLN A 20 -0.51 5.68 -1.44
N LEU A 21 -0.12 4.78 -2.32
CA LEU A 21 1.03 3.89 -2.13
C LEU A 21 2.11 4.30 -3.12
N GLN A 22 3.32 4.47 -2.65
CA GLN A 22 4.47 4.73 -3.51
C GLN A 22 5.51 3.66 -3.30
N LEU A 23 5.83 2.95 -4.37
CA LEU A 23 6.95 2.01 -4.40
C LEU A 23 8.22 2.75 -4.79
N ASP A 24 9.36 2.16 -4.44
CA ASP A 24 10.66 2.67 -4.84
C ASP A 24 10.71 2.81 -6.37
N ASP A 25 11.28 3.91 -6.85
CA ASP A 25 11.40 4.24 -8.27
C ASP A 25 10.07 4.38 -9.03
N SER A 26 8.97 4.58 -8.32
CA SER A 26 7.65 4.73 -8.93
C SER A 26 6.96 5.98 -8.45
N LEU A 27 5.99 6.45 -9.24
CA LEU A 27 5.10 7.54 -8.82
C LEU A 27 4.08 7.01 -7.81
N PRO A 28 3.55 7.89 -6.94
CA PRO A 28 2.46 7.49 -6.05
C PRO A 28 1.25 6.99 -6.83
N GLU A 29 0.61 5.95 -6.30
CA GLU A 29 -0.56 5.33 -6.88
C GLU A 29 -1.73 5.40 -5.90
N ASP A 30 -2.90 5.79 -6.37
CA ASP A 30 -4.09 5.89 -5.51
C ASP A 30 -4.49 4.50 -5.01
N LEU A 31 -4.77 4.43 -3.70
CA LEU A 31 -5.32 3.22 -3.08
C LEU A 31 -6.84 3.28 -3.17
N LYS A 32 -7.41 2.52 -4.09
CA LYS A 32 -8.85 2.51 -4.35
C LYS A 32 -9.52 1.34 -3.65
N ILE A 33 -10.69 1.60 -3.05
CA ILE A 33 -11.48 0.58 -2.38
C ILE A 33 -11.82 -0.54 -3.36
N GLY A 34 -11.64 -1.79 -2.91
CA GLY A 34 -11.91 -2.97 -3.73
C GLY A 34 -10.77 -3.39 -4.63
N GLN A 35 -9.66 -2.66 -4.64
CA GLN A 35 -8.49 -3.00 -5.42
C GLN A 35 -7.44 -3.67 -4.54
N ASP A 36 -6.60 -4.52 -5.17
CA ASP A 36 -5.51 -5.20 -4.53
C ASP A 36 -4.19 -4.64 -5.03
N TYR A 37 -3.23 -4.51 -4.12
CA TYR A 37 -1.91 -3.95 -4.45
C TYR A 37 -0.83 -4.91 -3.97
N HIS A 38 0.08 -5.26 -4.86
CA HIS A 38 1.16 -6.21 -4.58
C HIS A 38 2.43 -5.45 -4.20
N ILE A 39 2.99 -5.80 -3.05
CA ILE A 39 4.26 -5.25 -2.59
C ILE A 39 5.24 -6.41 -2.50
N LEU A 40 6.21 -6.44 -3.39
CA LEU A 40 7.22 -7.49 -3.41
C LEU A 40 8.17 -7.31 -2.22
N LYS A 41 8.67 -8.44 -1.72
CA LYS A 41 9.64 -8.44 -0.62
C LYS A 41 10.84 -7.57 -0.95
N GLU A 42 11.39 -6.92 0.07
CA GLU A 42 12.59 -6.09 -0.01
C GLU A 42 12.43 -4.86 -0.91
N THR A 43 11.20 -4.50 -1.31
CA THR A 43 10.93 -3.28 -2.06
C THR A 43 10.61 -2.16 -1.07
N PHE A 44 11.38 -1.07 -1.14
CA PHE A 44 11.08 0.11 -0.33
C PHE A 44 9.76 0.73 -0.79
N HIS A 45 8.92 1.07 0.16
CA HIS A 45 7.61 1.65 -0.12
C HIS A 45 7.15 2.53 1.04
N ARG A 46 6.18 3.37 0.76
CA ARG A 46 5.53 4.21 1.78
C ARG A 46 4.07 4.40 1.44
N VAL A 47 3.28 4.72 2.46
CA VAL A 47 1.89 5.11 2.31
C VAL A 47 1.79 6.60 2.56
N ILE A 48 1.13 7.31 1.67
CA ILE A 48 0.91 8.75 1.77
C ILE A 48 -0.50 8.97 2.32
N LYS A 49 -0.58 9.70 3.43
CA LYS A 49 -1.83 9.88 4.17
C LYS A 49 -2.90 10.57 3.34
N GLY A 50 -4.11 10.03 3.42
CA GLY A 50 -5.30 10.59 2.79
C GLY A 50 -6.15 11.39 3.77
N GLN A 51 -7.47 11.39 3.51
CA GLN A 51 -8.41 12.29 4.20
C GLN A 51 -9.07 11.68 5.43
N ASN A 52 -9.19 10.35 5.47
CA ASN A 52 -9.82 9.64 6.59
C ASN A 52 -9.01 8.39 6.92
N ASP A 53 -9.51 7.56 7.83
CA ASP A 53 -8.79 6.35 8.22
C ASP A 53 -8.72 5.37 7.05
N LEU A 54 -7.54 4.77 6.89
CA LEU A 54 -7.31 3.71 5.91
C LEU A 54 -7.47 2.37 6.60
N VAL A 55 -8.33 1.52 6.05
CA VAL A 55 -8.50 0.16 6.53
C VAL A 55 -8.12 -0.79 5.41
N VAL A 56 -7.19 -1.66 5.69
CA VAL A 56 -6.70 -2.64 4.71
C VAL A 56 -6.64 -4.02 5.36
N ARG A 57 -6.72 -5.05 4.53
CA ARG A 57 -6.39 -6.41 4.92
C ARG A 57 -5.09 -6.79 4.22
N ILE A 58 -4.12 -7.25 4.99
CA ILE A 58 -2.81 -7.62 4.46
C ILE A 58 -2.67 -9.12 4.46
N GLU A 59 -2.29 -9.65 3.32
CA GLU A 59 -2.05 -11.07 3.13
C GLU A 59 -0.58 -11.28 2.80
N ASN A 60 0.09 -12.12 3.57
CA ASN A 60 1.47 -12.50 3.31
C ASN A 60 1.49 -13.73 2.40
N ILE A 61 2.33 -13.68 1.42
CA ILE A 61 2.44 -14.78 0.45
C ILE A 61 3.79 -15.47 0.59
#